data_15848a56b4f0a72476d1b92ff1cc1d75
#
_entry.id   15848a56b4f0a72476d1b92ff1cc1d75
#
_cell.length_a   1.000
_cell.length_b   1.000
_cell.length_c   1.000
_cell.angle_alpha   90.00
_cell.angle_beta   90.00
_cell.angle_gamma   90.00
#
_symmetry.space_group_name_H-M   'P 1'
#
loop_
_entity.id
_entity.type
_entity.pdbx_description
1 polymer ?
#
loop_
_entity_poly.entity_id
_entity_poly.type
_entity_poly.pdbx_seq_one_letter_code
_entity_poly.pdbx_strand_id
1 'polypeptide(L)'
;MHVATLSTTPIKGFALHHPQSIEVNERGVVGDRDFFLIDDSGSMFSTSKTGELPGFSASYDQSKQTLALYENGVALLEEEVRLGEATSGNFFTMWDVAGHEVLGPWDQLFSQRLGRPVKMIKAGPDRSGTDVGRLSLISSRSIQALQESADIAELDPRRFRMNIEISGADAHEEDTWLDQEFTIGSAVIRGGPPVQRCVATTRNPETGVVDLKVLKLIKDYRGRQESEFGLGFNFGVYGFCLTPGSISVGDNIYQA
;
A
#
# COMPACT_ATOMS: atom_id res chain seq x y z
N MET A 1 -9.41 -17.01 12.66
CA MET A 1 -8.85 -16.23 11.55
C MET A 1 -7.34 -16.41 11.51
N HIS A 2 -6.71 -16.29 10.33
CA HIS A 2 -5.26 -16.35 10.21
C HIS A 2 -4.77 -15.47 9.04
N VAL A 3 -3.50 -15.10 9.06
CA VAL A 3 -2.84 -14.33 7.99
C VAL A 3 -2.68 -15.21 6.76
N ALA A 4 -3.32 -14.84 5.66
CA ALA A 4 -3.24 -15.57 4.38
C ALA A 4 -2.08 -15.08 3.52
N THR A 5 -1.94 -13.75 3.40
CA THR A 5 -0.92 -13.12 2.55
C THR A 5 -0.44 -11.83 3.19
N LEU A 6 0.84 -11.57 3.08
CA LEU A 6 1.48 -10.30 3.42
C LEU A 6 1.92 -9.59 2.14
N SER A 7 1.77 -8.26 2.11
CA SER A 7 2.17 -7.49 0.94
C SER A 7 2.82 -6.18 1.34
N THR A 8 3.97 -5.89 0.72
CA THR A 8 4.77 -4.67 0.96
C THR A 8 5.36 -4.14 -0.34
N THR A 9 5.79 -2.90 -0.33
CA THR A 9 6.63 -2.33 -1.39
C THR A 9 7.46 -1.18 -0.83
N PRO A 10 8.78 -1.12 -1.06
CA PRO A 10 9.59 -0.01 -0.57
C PRO A 10 9.20 1.35 -1.17
N ILE A 11 8.73 1.36 -2.43
CA ILE A 11 8.38 2.59 -3.14
C ILE A 11 6.87 2.60 -3.42
N LYS A 12 6.19 3.68 -3.02
CA LYS A 12 4.76 3.85 -3.24
C LYS A 12 4.38 3.75 -4.72
N GLY A 13 3.40 2.89 -5.01
CA GLY A 13 2.90 2.70 -6.38
C GLY A 13 3.56 1.56 -7.15
N PHE A 14 4.71 1.06 -6.71
CA PHE A 14 5.43 -0.04 -7.36
C PHE A 14 4.77 -1.39 -7.11
N ALA A 15 5.19 -2.43 -7.84
CA ALA A 15 4.76 -3.80 -7.63
C ALA A 15 4.91 -4.23 -6.17
N LEU A 16 4.00 -5.06 -5.72
CA LEU A 16 4.03 -5.61 -4.37
C LEU A 16 4.96 -6.82 -4.29
N HIS A 17 5.64 -6.95 -3.16
CA HIS A 17 6.29 -8.18 -2.71
C HIS A 17 5.38 -8.90 -1.70
N HIS A 18 5.55 -10.21 -1.63
CA HIS A 18 4.77 -11.07 -0.73
C HIS A 18 5.71 -11.81 0.22
N PRO A 19 6.26 -11.13 1.24
CA PRO A 19 7.18 -11.75 2.20
C PRO A 19 6.46 -12.77 3.08
N GLN A 20 7.22 -13.73 3.64
CA GLN A 20 6.69 -14.70 4.60
C GLN A 20 6.47 -14.09 5.98
N SER A 21 7.17 -13.01 6.30
CA SER A 21 7.01 -12.26 7.54
C SER A 21 7.27 -10.76 7.35
N ILE A 22 6.68 -9.95 8.19
CA ILE A 22 6.89 -8.50 8.28
C ILE A 22 7.09 -8.10 9.73
N GLU A 23 7.88 -7.04 9.95
CA GLU A 23 7.94 -6.33 11.21
C GLU A 23 6.97 -5.14 11.17
N VAL A 24 6.26 -4.89 12.26
CA VAL A 24 5.36 -3.75 12.41
C VAL A 24 5.71 -2.92 13.64
N ASN A 25 5.56 -1.62 13.53
CA ASN A 25 5.73 -0.66 14.61
C ASN A 25 4.70 0.48 14.50
N GLU A 26 4.84 1.53 15.29
CA GLU A 26 3.91 2.66 15.31
C GLU A 26 3.85 3.40 13.94
N ARG A 27 4.87 3.24 13.09
CA ARG A 27 4.90 3.78 11.72
C ARG A 27 4.18 2.90 10.71
N GLY A 28 3.78 1.68 11.08
CA GLY A 28 3.19 0.66 10.23
C GLY A 28 4.15 -0.47 9.92
N VAL A 29 4.09 -1.04 8.72
CA VAL A 29 4.99 -2.10 8.28
C VAL A 29 6.37 -1.52 8.00
N VAL A 30 7.41 -2.10 8.62
CA VAL A 30 8.79 -1.64 8.48
C VAL A 30 9.24 -1.79 7.02
N GLY A 31 9.76 -0.71 6.43
CA GLY A 31 10.22 -0.68 5.05
C GLY A 31 9.12 -0.54 3.99
N ASP A 32 7.85 -0.58 4.39
CA ASP A 32 6.76 -0.43 3.43
C ASP A 32 6.53 1.05 3.10
N ARG A 33 6.60 1.36 1.80
CA ARG A 33 6.40 2.72 1.26
C ARG A 33 7.28 3.78 1.92
N ASP A 34 8.50 3.41 2.29
CA ASP A 34 9.49 4.35 2.83
C ASP A 34 9.92 5.39 1.78
N PHE A 35 9.69 5.09 0.51
CA PHE A 35 9.97 6.00 -0.60
C PHE A 35 8.69 6.32 -1.37
N PHE A 36 8.65 7.51 -1.95
CA PHE A 36 7.58 7.93 -2.85
C PHE A 36 8.11 8.93 -3.88
N LEU A 37 7.37 9.09 -4.97
CA LEU A 37 7.67 10.08 -5.99
C LEU A 37 6.77 11.31 -5.82
N ILE A 38 7.32 12.49 -6.12
CA ILE A 38 6.56 13.74 -6.25
C ILE A 38 6.77 14.31 -7.65
N ASP A 39 5.77 15.03 -8.17
CA ASP A 39 5.87 15.80 -9.40
C ASP A 39 6.38 17.24 -9.13
N ASP A 40 6.54 18.04 -10.18
CA ASP A 40 7.02 19.42 -10.09
C ASP A 40 6.19 20.33 -9.19
N SER A 41 4.93 19.98 -8.94
CA SER A 41 4.07 20.71 -8.00
C SER A 41 4.28 20.30 -6.54
N GLY A 42 5.16 19.32 -6.27
CA GLY A 42 5.33 18.71 -4.98
C GLY A 42 4.22 17.71 -4.63
N SER A 43 3.31 17.42 -5.57
CA SER A 43 2.24 16.46 -5.33
C SER A 43 2.72 15.02 -5.48
N MET A 44 2.32 14.17 -4.55
CA MET A 44 2.60 12.73 -4.59
C MET A 44 2.16 12.11 -5.92
N PHE A 45 3.06 11.32 -6.51
CA PHE A 45 2.87 10.64 -7.77
C PHE A 45 2.67 9.13 -7.54
N SER A 46 1.53 8.60 -7.96
CA SER A 46 1.17 7.20 -7.67
C SER A 46 0.36 6.56 -8.79
N THR A 47 0.00 5.31 -8.61
CA THR A 47 -0.84 4.52 -9.53
C THR A 47 -2.22 5.12 -9.81
N SER A 48 -2.68 6.08 -9.05
CA SER A 48 -3.89 6.84 -9.39
C SER A 48 -3.66 7.80 -10.57
N LYS A 49 -2.42 8.30 -10.73
CA LYS A 49 -2.04 9.24 -11.80
C LYS A 49 -1.47 8.53 -13.03
N THR A 50 -0.83 7.36 -12.86
CA THR A 50 -0.19 6.64 -13.97
C THR A 50 -0.29 5.13 -13.83
N GLY A 51 -0.24 4.42 -14.97
CA GLY A 51 -0.15 2.96 -15.04
C GLY A 51 1.28 2.42 -15.18
N GLU A 52 2.29 3.27 -15.20
CA GLU A 52 3.67 2.83 -15.47
C GLU A 52 4.36 2.29 -14.21
N LEU A 53 3.97 2.76 -13.01
CA LEU A 53 4.61 2.37 -11.75
C LEU A 53 4.52 0.87 -11.41
N PRO A 54 3.44 0.14 -11.68
CA PRO A 54 3.37 -1.31 -11.39
C PRO A 54 4.39 -2.16 -12.16
N GLY A 55 4.93 -1.67 -13.27
CA GLY A 55 6.02 -2.36 -13.99
C GLY A 55 7.37 -2.32 -13.26
N PHE A 56 7.51 -1.48 -12.23
CA PHE A 56 8.70 -1.41 -11.40
C PHE A 56 8.51 -2.19 -10.10
N SER A 57 9.58 -2.84 -9.64
CA SER A 57 9.72 -3.34 -8.28
C SER A 57 11.02 -2.85 -7.66
N ALA A 58 11.10 -2.86 -6.33
CA ALA A 58 12.30 -2.39 -5.64
C ALA A 58 12.54 -3.24 -4.38
N SER A 59 13.78 -3.40 -3.99
CA SER A 59 14.17 -3.94 -2.69
C SER A 59 15.04 -2.94 -1.94
N TYR A 60 14.82 -2.79 -0.65
CA TYR A 60 15.57 -1.88 0.19
C TYR A 60 16.20 -2.63 1.36
N ASP A 61 17.54 -2.70 1.37
CA ASP A 61 18.31 -3.21 2.50
C ASP A 61 18.58 -2.05 3.47
N GLN A 62 17.82 -2.00 4.56
CA GLN A 62 17.95 -0.94 5.56
C GLN A 62 19.30 -0.98 6.28
N SER A 63 19.92 -2.15 6.42
CA SER A 63 21.21 -2.30 7.12
C SER A 63 22.36 -1.72 6.32
N LYS A 64 22.29 -1.84 5.01
CA LYS A 64 23.28 -1.29 4.06
C LYS A 64 22.87 0.05 3.47
N GLN A 65 21.64 0.50 3.76
CA GLN A 65 21.04 1.67 3.11
C GLN A 65 21.08 1.57 1.57
N THR A 66 20.89 0.37 1.01
CA THR A 66 20.98 0.11 -0.43
C THR A 66 19.60 -0.12 -1.00
N LEU A 67 19.26 0.60 -2.06
CA LEU A 67 18.00 0.47 -2.81
C LEU A 67 18.31 -0.12 -4.18
N ALA A 68 17.68 -1.26 -4.50
CA ALA A 68 17.74 -1.87 -5.83
C ALA A 68 16.41 -1.70 -6.55
N LEU A 69 16.47 -1.38 -7.83
CA LEU A 69 15.34 -1.16 -8.72
C LEU A 69 15.33 -2.18 -9.85
N TYR A 70 14.15 -2.67 -10.16
CA TYR A 70 13.90 -3.61 -11.26
C TYR A 70 12.75 -3.10 -12.12
N GLU A 71 12.80 -3.38 -13.43
CA GLU A 71 11.71 -3.16 -14.36
C GLU A 71 11.37 -4.48 -15.04
N ASN A 72 10.14 -4.96 -14.90
CA ASN A 72 9.70 -6.27 -15.40
C ASN A 72 10.63 -7.43 -14.98
N GLY A 73 11.14 -7.37 -13.75
CA GLY A 73 12.06 -8.37 -13.18
C GLY A 73 13.53 -8.22 -13.61
N VAL A 74 13.86 -7.25 -14.46
CA VAL A 74 15.25 -6.99 -14.89
C VAL A 74 15.84 -5.89 -14.00
N ALA A 75 17.03 -6.14 -13.42
CA ALA A 75 17.74 -5.16 -12.61
C ALA A 75 18.11 -3.93 -13.43
N LEU A 76 17.77 -2.76 -12.95
CA LEU A 76 18.09 -1.48 -13.58
C LEU A 76 19.19 -0.71 -12.85
N LEU A 77 19.12 -0.70 -11.52
CA LEU A 77 19.97 0.16 -10.70
C LEU A 77 20.03 -0.42 -9.28
N GLU A 78 21.19 -0.35 -8.67
CA GLU A 78 21.40 -0.61 -7.25
C GLU A 78 22.39 0.44 -6.71
N GLU A 79 21.97 1.22 -5.74
CA GLU A 79 22.76 2.33 -5.20
C GLU A 79 22.53 2.50 -3.69
N GLU A 80 23.53 3.05 -3.01
CA GLU A 80 23.40 3.52 -1.65
C GLU A 80 22.44 4.73 -1.59
N VAL A 81 21.51 4.70 -0.65
CA VAL A 81 20.56 5.80 -0.43
C VAL A 81 21.26 6.94 0.30
N ARG A 82 21.53 8.01 -0.41
CA ARG A 82 22.07 9.25 0.14
C ARG A 82 20.97 10.31 0.17
N LEU A 83 20.84 10.97 1.32
CA LEU A 83 19.79 11.95 1.54
C LEU A 83 20.30 13.35 1.21
N GLY A 84 19.48 14.11 0.50
CA GLY A 84 19.68 15.51 0.17
C GLY A 84 18.89 16.44 1.10
N GLU A 85 18.38 17.52 0.52
CA GLU A 85 17.63 18.54 1.24
C GLU A 85 16.32 17.99 1.84
N ALA A 86 15.92 18.59 2.96
CA ALA A 86 14.62 18.32 3.56
C ALA A 86 13.52 18.85 2.64
N THR A 87 12.49 18.06 2.44
CA THR A 87 11.36 18.38 1.57
C THR A 87 10.08 17.70 2.06
N SER A 88 8.98 17.87 1.35
CA SER A 88 7.74 17.14 1.62
C SER A 88 7.00 16.83 0.32
N GLY A 89 6.18 15.80 0.36
CA GLY A 89 5.23 15.50 -0.70
C GLY A 89 3.81 15.72 -0.22
N ASN A 90 3.01 16.45 -1.03
CA ASN A 90 1.60 16.65 -0.75
C ASN A 90 0.78 15.44 -1.18
N PHE A 91 0.07 14.84 -0.25
CA PHE A 91 -0.77 13.67 -0.45
C PHE A 91 -2.25 14.08 -0.55
N PHE A 92 -2.79 13.96 -1.75
CA PHE A 92 -4.21 14.18 -2.05
C PHE A 92 -4.75 15.57 -1.65
N THR A 93 -3.91 16.60 -1.55
CA THR A 93 -4.23 17.93 -1.02
C THR A 93 -4.70 17.94 0.44
N MET A 94 -4.51 16.84 1.17
CA MET A 94 -5.02 16.66 2.52
C MET A 94 -3.93 16.81 3.59
N TRP A 95 -2.71 16.32 3.33
CA TRP A 95 -1.57 16.42 4.25
C TRP A 95 -0.25 16.34 3.50
N ASP A 96 0.81 16.80 4.16
CA ASP A 96 2.17 16.66 3.69
C ASP A 96 2.88 15.52 4.40
N VAL A 97 3.69 14.77 3.68
CA VAL A 97 4.62 13.78 4.21
C VAL A 97 6.02 14.35 4.11
N ALA A 98 6.59 14.70 5.26
CA ALA A 98 7.95 15.20 5.36
C ALA A 98 8.97 14.10 5.03
N GLY A 99 10.10 14.49 4.45
CA GLY A 99 11.17 13.58 4.09
C GLY A 99 12.39 14.32 3.57
N HIS A 100 13.23 13.58 2.85
CA HIS A 100 14.43 14.11 2.20
C HIS A 100 14.48 13.65 0.75
N GLU A 101 14.99 14.49 -0.13
CA GLU A 101 15.33 14.08 -1.50
C GLU A 101 16.33 12.92 -1.47
N VAL A 102 16.20 11.96 -2.37
CA VAL A 102 17.15 10.88 -2.54
C VAL A 102 18.12 11.26 -3.64
N LEU A 103 19.39 11.49 -3.25
CA LEU A 103 20.45 11.88 -4.18
C LEU A 103 20.88 10.69 -5.04
N GLY A 104 21.18 10.95 -6.31
CA GLY A 104 21.67 9.95 -7.25
C GLY A 104 20.92 9.98 -8.58
N PRO A 105 20.97 8.89 -9.35
CA PRO A 105 20.38 8.87 -10.70
C PRO A 105 18.87 8.66 -10.73
N TRP A 106 18.21 8.57 -9.57
CA TRP A 106 16.80 8.18 -9.40
C TRP A 106 15.85 9.11 -10.13
N ASP A 107 15.97 10.42 -9.91
CA ASP A 107 15.09 11.42 -10.50
C ASP A 107 15.20 11.43 -12.04
N GLN A 108 16.43 11.35 -12.55
CA GLN A 108 16.66 11.28 -13.98
C GLN A 108 16.07 10.01 -14.58
N LEU A 109 16.30 8.85 -13.93
CA LEU A 109 15.79 7.56 -14.40
C LEU A 109 14.25 7.56 -14.43
N PHE A 110 13.61 7.93 -13.33
CA PHE A 110 12.15 7.95 -13.29
C PHE A 110 11.54 9.01 -14.19
N SER A 111 12.15 10.21 -14.29
CA SER A 111 11.66 11.26 -15.18
C SER A 111 11.70 10.83 -16.65
N GLN A 112 12.75 10.12 -17.05
CA GLN A 112 12.85 9.57 -18.42
C GLN A 112 11.80 8.48 -18.66
N ARG A 113 11.61 7.56 -17.72
CA ARG A 113 10.65 6.45 -17.85
C ARG A 113 9.20 6.91 -17.83
N LEU A 114 8.89 7.91 -17.02
CA LEU A 114 7.53 8.43 -16.85
C LEU A 114 7.21 9.59 -17.82
N GLY A 115 8.19 10.04 -18.63
CA GLY A 115 8.02 11.12 -19.61
C GLY A 115 7.69 12.48 -19.00
N ARG A 116 8.00 12.68 -17.72
CA ARG A 116 7.76 13.93 -16.97
C ARG A 116 8.71 14.04 -15.77
N PRO A 117 9.03 15.26 -15.34
CA PRO A 117 9.85 15.46 -14.15
C PRO A 117 9.20 14.86 -12.92
N VAL A 118 9.98 14.07 -12.17
CA VAL A 118 9.63 13.57 -10.84
C VAL A 118 10.87 13.53 -9.97
N LYS A 119 10.67 13.62 -8.65
CA LYS A 119 11.71 13.45 -7.64
C LYS A 119 11.37 12.30 -6.73
N MET A 120 12.39 11.56 -6.30
CA MET A 120 12.26 10.51 -5.31
C MET A 120 12.54 11.05 -3.91
N ILE A 121 11.62 10.81 -3.01
CA ILE A 121 11.69 11.23 -1.61
C ILE A 121 11.75 10.00 -0.72
N LYS A 122 12.66 10.01 0.26
CA LYS A 122 12.63 9.10 1.40
C LYS A 122 11.83 9.75 2.52
N ALA A 123 10.77 9.10 2.94
CA ALA A 123 9.91 9.57 4.03
C ALA A 123 10.70 9.73 5.34
N GLY A 124 10.34 10.73 6.11
CA GLY A 124 10.92 11.01 7.42
C GLY A 124 10.50 9.99 8.50
N PRO A 125 10.97 10.20 9.73
CA PRO A 125 10.74 9.24 10.83
C PRO A 125 9.28 9.16 11.28
N ASP A 126 8.50 10.23 11.10
CA ASP A 126 7.16 10.32 11.68
C ASP A 126 6.12 9.51 10.90
N ARG A 127 6.31 9.34 9.57
CA ARG A 127 5.36 8.69 8.69
C ARG A 127 6.03 8.16 7.43
N SER A 128 5.65 6.97 6.99
CA SER A 128 5.98 6.45 5.65
C SER A 128 5.04 7.04 4.57
N GLY A 129 5.30 6.75 3.31
CA GLY A 129 4.45 7.16 2.18
C GLY A 129 3.12 6.41 2.06
N THR A 130 2.62 5.84 3.16
CA THR A 130 1.29 5.21 3.22
C THR A 130 0.17 6.24 3.08
N ASP A 131 -1.05 5.78 2.79
CA ASP A 131 -2.20 6.67 2.70
C ASP A 131 -2.65 7.14 4.11
N VAL A 132 -3.90 6.96 4.50
CA VAL A 132 -4.42 7.41 5.80
C VAL A 132 -3.85 6.59 6.95
N GLY A 133 -4.11 5.28 6.92
CA GLY A 133 -3.61 4.35 7.91
C GLY A 133 -2.19 3.87 7.59
N ARG A 134 -1.52 3.37 8.61
CA ARG A 134 -0.12 2.96 8.56
C ARG A 134 0.06 1.50 8.17
N LEU A 135 -0.98 0.71 8.31
CA LEU A 135 -1.14 -0.62 7.75
C LEU A 135 -2.61 -0.85 7.35
N SER A 136 -2.89 -1.92 6.62
CA SER A 136 -4.20 -2.17 6.07
C SER A 136 -4.52 -3.66 6.01
N LEU A 137 -5.78 -4.01 6.30
CA LEU A 137 -6.27 -5.38 6.44
C LEU A 137 -7.50 -5.60 5.56
N ILE A 138 -7.65 -6.80 5.03
CA ILE A 138 -8.80 -7.20 4.23
C ILE A 138 -9.08 -8.69 4.40
N SER A 139 -10.36 -9.08 4.45
CA SER A 139 -10.74 -10.48 4.40
C SER A 139 -10.67 -11.04 2.97
N SER A 140 -10.05 -12.21 2.80
CA SER A 140 -10.08 -12.96 1.52
C SER A 140 -11.53 -13.23 1.09
N ARG A 141 -12.42 -13.45 2.05
CA ARG A 141 -13.84 -13.69 1.77
C ARG A 141 -14.55 -12.45 1.25
N SER A 142 -14.15 -11.24 1.66
CA SER A 142 -14.65 -9.98 1.10
C SER A 142 -14.30 -9.84 -0.37
N ILE A 143 -13.06 -10.16 -0.75
CA ILE A 143 -12.61 -10.13 -2.14
C ILE A 143 -13.40 -11.14 -2.97
N GLN A 144 -13.54 -12.36 -2.46
CA GLN A 144 -14.30 -13.43 -3.11
C GLN A 144 -15.78 -13.04 -3.27
N ALA A 145 -16.42 -12.44 -2.25
CA ALA A 145 -17.80 -12.00 -2.33
C ALA A 145 -18.02 -10.90 -3.39
N LEU A 146 -17.05 -9.97 -3.53
CA LEU A 146 -17.08 -8.97 -4.59
C LEU A 146 -16.95 -9.63 -5.98
N GLN A 147 -16.05 -10.60 -6.13
CA GLN A 147 -15.86 -11.37 -7.35
C GLN A 147 -17.13 -12.13 -7.75
N GLU A 148 -17.75 -12.84 -6.80
CA GLU A 148 -18.98 -13.60 -6.98
C GLU A 148 -20.16 -12.69 -7.38
N SER A 149 -20.29 -11.53 -6.70
CA SER A 149 -21.36 -10.56 -6.97
C SER A 149 -21.26 -9.93 -8.36
N ALA A 150 -20.06 -9.85 -8.90
CA ALA A 150 -19.76 -9.29 -10.21
C ALA A 150 -19.78 -10.32 -11.34
N ASP A 151 -19.94 -11.62 -11.03
CA ASP A 151 -19.87 -12.74 -11.98
C ASP A 151 -18.61 -12.69 -12.87
N ILE A 152 -17.46 -12.41 -12.25
CA ILE A 152 -16.17 -12.39 -12.96
C ILE A 152 -15.32 -13.59 -12.56
N ALA A 153 -14.52 -14.08 -13.50
CA ALA A 153 -13.71 -15.30 -13.30
C ALA A 153 -12.65 -15.12 -12.19
N GLU A 154 -12.05 -13.93 -12.11
CA GLU A 154 -10.98 -13.63 -11.16
C GLU A 154 -10.95 -12.15 -10.78
N LEU A 155 -10.74 -11.88 -9.50
CA LEU A 155 -10.46 -10.55 -8.97
C LEU A 155 -9.13 -10.58 -8.22
N ASP A 156 -8.07 -10.13 -8.87
CA ASP A 156 -6.73 -10.10 -8.30
C ASP A 156 -6.69 -9.24 -7.02
N PRO A 157 -6.38 -9.81 -5.83
CA PRO A 157 -6.36 -9.10 -4.56
C PRO A 157 -5.30 -7.99 -4.52
N ARG A 158 -4.22 -8.09 -5.32
CA ARG A 158 -3.16 -7.08 -5.40
C ARG A 158 -3.67 -5.71 -5.84
N ARG A 159 -4.84 -5.63 -6.51
CA ARG A 159 -5.51 -4.36 -6.87
C ARG A 159 -5.82 -3.49 -5.67
N PHE A 160 -6.10 -4.11 -4.53
CA PHE A 160 -6.42 -3.41 -3.28
C PHE A 160 -5.17 -2.97 -2.51
N ARG A 161 -4.00 -3.52 -2.80
CA ARG A 161 -2.69 -3.12 -2.24
C ARG A 161 -2.68 -3.13 -0.70
N MET A 162 -3.37 -4.10 -0.11
CA MET A 162 -3.48 -4.28 1.34
C MET A 162 -2.23 -4.96 1.89
N ASN A 163 -1.83 -4.60 3.12
CA ASN A 163 -0.65 -5.20 3.76
C ASN A 163 -0.92 -6.61 4.25
N ILE A 164 -2.09 -6.85 4.83
CA ILE A 164 -2.47 -8.13 5.45
C ILE A 164 -3.79 -8.60 4.87
N GLU A 165 -3.76 -9.74 4.18
CA GLU A 165 -4.95 -10.47 3.78
C GLU A 165 -5.23 -11.55 4.82
N ILE A 166 -6.50 -11.69 5.23
CA ILE A 166 -6.95 -12.53 6.35
C ILE A 166 -7.91 -13.58 5.83
N SER A 167 -7.63 -14.84 6.14
CA SER A 167 -8.54 -15.96 5.92
C SER A 167 -9.28 -16.36 7.21
N GLY A 168 -10.48 -16.94 7.02
CA GLY A 168 -11.32 -17.41 8.12
C GLY A 168 -12.15 -16.34 8.80
N ALA A 169 -12.16 -15.12 8.27
CA ALA A 169 -13.17 -14.10 8.55
C ALA A 169 -14.31 -14.20 7.54
N ASP A 170 -15.51 -13.82 7.93
CA ASP A 170 -16.64 -13.69 7.02
C ASP A 170 -16.47 -12.50 6.06
N ALA A 171 -17.29 -12.45 5.00
CA ALA A 171 -17.26 -11.32 4.07
C ALA A 171 -17.65 -10.02 4.78
N HIS A 172 -16.79 -9.01 4.71
CA HIS A 172 -16.92 -7.70 5.34
C HIS A 172 -16.95 -7.71 6.87
N GLU A 173 -16.50 -8.81 7.50
CA GLU A 173 -16.33 -8.84 8.94
C GLU A 173 -15.35 -7.76 9.40
N GLU A 174 -14.34 -7.46 8.58
CA GLU A 174 -13.37 -6.38 8.83
C GLU A 174 -14.02 -5.00 9.03
N ASP A 175 -15.19 -4.74 8.51
CA ASP A 175 -15.90 -3.48 8.72
C ASP A 175 -16.31 -3.25 10.19
N THR A 176 -16.39 -4.33 10.97
CA THR A 176 -16.75 -4.29 12.39
C THR A 176 -15.54 -4.10 13.31
N TRP A 177 -14.32 -4.07 12.76
CA TRP A 177 -13.09 -4.07 13.56
C TRP A 177 -12.63 -2.69 14.05
N LEU A 178 -13.38 -1.65 13.75
CA LEU A 178 -13.05 -0.30 14.21
C LEU A 178 -12.89 -0.28 15.75
N ASP A 179 -11.74 0.24 16.19
CA ASP A 179 -11.31 0.33 17.59
C ASP A 179 -11.20 -1.01 18.35
N GLN A 180 -11.34 -2.15 17.67
CA GLN A 180 -11.08 -3.45 18.25
C GLN A 180 -9.59 -3.80 18.16
N GLU A 181 -9.09 -4.52 19.16
CA GLU A 181 -7.69 -4.93 19.23
C GLU A 181 -7.55 -6.41 18.85
N PHE A 182 -6.50 -6.70 18.09
CA PHE A 182 -6.18 -8.04 17.62
C PHE A 182 -4.71 -8.35 17.90
N THR A 183 -4.45 -9.51 18.48
CA THR A 183 -3.10 -10.08 18.51
C THR A 183 -2.86 -10.85 17.22
N ILE A 184 -1.79 -10.51 16.49
CA ILE A 184 -1.37 -11.15 15.24
C ILE A 184 0.13 -11.42 15.35
N GLY A 185 0.54 -12.69 15.39
CA GLY A 185 1.92 -13.03 15.69
C GLY A 185 2.32 -12.50 17.08
N SER A 186 3.36 -11.67 17.16
CA SER A 186 3.77 -10.98 18.38
C SER A 186 3.31 -9.52 18.46
N ALA A 187 2.61 -9.01 17.44
CA ALA A 187 2.12 -7.65 17.38
C ALA A 187 0.68 -7.53 17.91
N VAL A 188 0.33 -6.33 18.41
CA VAL A 188 -1.06 -5.96 18.70
C VAL A 188 -1.47 -4.84 17.76
N ILE A 189 -2.53 -5.09 17.00
CA ILE A 189 -3.07 -4.17 15.98
C ILE A 189 -4.48 -3.75 16.40
N ARG A 190 -4.74 -2.45 16.42
CA ARG A 190 -6.08 -1.90 16.54
C ARG A 190 -6.67 -1.67 15.15
N GLY A 191 -7.88 -2.16 14.92
CA GLY A 191 -8.64 -1.89 13.71
C GLY A 191 -8.96 -0.39 13.57
N GLY A 192 -8.84 0.10 12.37
CA GLY A 192 -9.05 1.51 12.02
C GLY A 192 -10.25 1.73 11.09
N PRO A 193 -10.40 2.94 10.57
CA PRO A 193 -11.48 3.29 9.66
C PRO A 193 -11.40 2.50 8.35
N PRO A 194 -12.52 2.43 7.60
CA PRO A 194 -12.56 1.76 6.31
C PRO A 194 -11.65 2.45 5.29
N VAL A 195 -11.06 1.64 4.39
CA VAL A 195 -10.25 2.14 3.28
C VAL A 195 -11.16 2.57 2.13
N GLN A 196 -11.27 3.89 1.91
CA GLN A 196 -11.95 4.42 0.75
C GLN A 196 -11.13 4.17 -0.52
N ARG A 197 -11.71 3.51 -1.51
CA ARG A 197 -11.05 3.08 -2.74
C ARG A 197 -11.04 4.16 -3.80
N CYS A 198 -9.92 4.25 -4.51
CA CYS A 198 -9.73 5.18 -5.61
C CYS A 198 -9.50 4.43 -6.95
N VAL A 199 -9.32 5.17 -8.01
CA VAL A 199 -9.13 4.65 -9.38
C VAL A 199 -7.91 3.73 -9.53
N ALA A 200 -6.95 3.76 -8.60
CA ALA A 200 -5.80 2.85 -8.63
C ALA A 200 -6.20 1.37 -8.68
N THR A 201 -7.32 1.00 -8.02
CA THR A 201 -7.84 -0.38 -8.02
C THR A 201 -8.31 -0.87 -9.41
N THR A 202 -8.58 0.04 -10.34
CA THR A 202 -9.01 -0.31 -11.71
C THR A 202 -7.86 -0.76 -12.60
N ARG A 203 -6.63 -0.55 -12.15
CA ARG A 203 -5.43 -0.92 -12.91
C ARG A 203 -5.03 -2.36 -12.62
N ASN A 204 -4.57 -3.03 -13.66
CA ASN A 204 -3.95 -4.33 -13.55
C ASN A 204 -2.66 -4.21 -12.72
N PRO A 205 -2.45 -5.06 -11.71
CA PRO A 205 -1.28 -4.97 -10.82
C PRO A 205 0.06 -5.24 -11.49
N GLU A 206 0.05 -5.91 -12.64
CA GLU A 206 1.28 -6.23 -13.40
C GLU A 206 1.54 -5.21 -14.50
N THR A 207 0.50 -4.93 -15.30
CA THR A 207 0.66 -4.11 -16.51
C THR A 207 0.34 -2.64 -16.32
N GLY A 208 -0.35 -2.28 -15.21
CA GLY A 208 -0.83 -0.94 -14.93
C GLY A 208 -1.97 -0.46 -15.85
N VAL A 209 -2.37 -1.26 -16.84
CA VAL A 209 -3.48 -0.94 -17.76
C VAL A 209 -4.80 -0.94 -16.99
N VAL A 210 -5.68 0.00 -17.32
CA VAL A 210 -7.06 -0.01 -16.79
C VAL A 210 -7.85 -1.10 -17.53
N ASP A 211 -8.08 -2.22 -16.88
CA ASP A 211 -8.71 -3.41 -17.45
C ASP A 211 -10.01 -3.82 -16.72
N LEU A 212 -10.23 -3.34 -15.50
CA LEU A 212 -11.41 -3.71 -14.70
C LEU A 212 -11.96 -2.47 -13.96
N LYS A 213 -13.27 -2.26 -14.04
CA LYS A 213 -13.94 -1.13 -13.38
C LYS A 213 -14.27 -1.43 -11.91
N VAL A 214 -13.25 -1.72 -11.09
CA VAL A 214 -13.40 -2.19 -9.69
C VAL A 214 -14.28 -1.25 -8.86
N LEU A 215 -14.14 0.08 -9.00
CA LEU A 215 -15.00 1.02 -8.26
C LEU A 215 -16.49 0.86 -8.61
N LYS A 216 -16.79 0.51 -9.88
CA LYS A 216 -18.17 0.21 -10.28
C LYS A 216 -18.64 -1.10 -9.65
N LEU A 217 -17.80 -2.14 -9.60
CA LEU A 217 -18.13 -3.40 -8.95
C LEU A 217 -18.46 -3.19 -7.47
N ILE A 218 -17.61 -2.45 -6.74
CA ILE A 218 -17.86 -2.13 -5.32
C ILE A 218 -19.17 -1.33 -5.18
N LYS A 219 -19.40 -0.33 -6.05
CA LYS A 219 -20.62 0.46 -6.04
C LYS A 219 -21.87 -0.42 -6.23
N ASP A 220 -21.84 -1.31 -7.21
CA ASP A 220 -23.00 -2.15 -7.56
C ASP A 220 -23.28 -3.18 -6.45
N TYR A 221 -22.24 -3.69 -5.80
CA TYR A 221 -22.31 -4.68 -4.74
C TYR A 221 -22.67 -4.09 -3.36
N ARG A 222 -22.03 -2.98 -2.96
CA ARG A 222 -22.12 -2.43 -1.61
C ARG A 222 -22.75 -1.04 -1.54
N GLY A 223 -22.92 -0.37 -2.67
CA GLY A 223 -23.31 1.03 -2.71
C GLY A 223 -22.18 1.98 -2.29
N ARG A 224 -22.56 3.23 -2.02
CA ARG A 224 -21.69 4.21 -1.39
C ARG A 224 -21.84 4.13 0.12
N GLN A 225 -20.73 4.29 0.81
CA GLN A 225 -20.67 4.23 2.27
C GLN A 225 -19.99 5.48 2.80
N GLU A 226 -20.37 5.89 3.99
CA GLU A 226 -19.71 7.01 4.68
C GLU A 226 -18.31 6.59 5.18
N SER A 227 -17.40 7.55 5.18
CA SER A 227 -16.08 7.46 5.76
C SER A 227 -15.66 8.85 6.28
N GLU A 228 -14.49 8.95 6.91
CA GLU A 228 -13.90 10.23 7.29
C GLU A 228 -13.70 11.19 6.11
N PHE A 229 -13.68 10.66 4.88
CA PHE A 229 -13.52 11.42 3.63
C PHE A 229 -14.86 11.66 2.89
N GLY A 230 -15.97 11.46 3.57
CA GLY A 230 -17.32 11.56 3.00
C GLY A 230 -17.76 10.28 2.30
N LEU A 231 -18.77 10.39 1.46
CA LEU A 231 -19.37 9.26 0.73
C LEU A 231 -18.44 8.71 -0.34
N GLY A 232 -18.08 7.44 -0.23
CA GLY A 232 -17.17 6.77 -1.16
C GLY A 232 -17.40 5.27 -1.26
N PHE A 233 -16.42 4.58 -1.80
CA PHE A 233 -16.43 3.13 -2.01
C PHE A 233 -15.44 2.49 -1.05
N ASN A 234 -15.93 2.00 0.09
CA ASN A 234 -15.11 1.42 1.13
C ASN A 234 -14.89 -0.08 0.89
N PHE A 235 -13.65 -0.56 1.07
CA PHE A 235 -13.33 -1.98 0.92
C PHE A 235 -12.04 -2.32 1.66
N GLY A 236 -12.14 -3.13 2.74
CA GLY A 236 -11.09 -3.36 3.72
C GLY A 236 -10.92 -2.19 4.70
N VAL A 237 -10.07 -2.35 5.69
CA VAL A 237 -9.87 -1.38 6.78
C VAL A 237 -8.39 -1.03 6.96
N TYR A 238 -8.14 0.13 7.55
CA TYR A 238 -6.83 0.47 8.06
C TYR A 238 -6.58 -0.23 9.40
N GLY A 239 -5.33 -0.20 9.85
CA GLY A 239 -4.92 -0.68 11.16
C GLY A 239 -3.83 0.21 11.75
N PHE A 240 -3.71 0.15 13.08
CA PHE A 240 -2.70 0.87 13.84
C PHE A 240 -1.98 -0.09 14.77
N CYS A 241 -0.66 -0.10 14.72
CA CYS A 241 0.15 -0.91 15.61
C CYS A 241 0.15 -0.28 17.01
N LEU A 242 -0.32 -1.04 18.00
CA LEU A 242 -0.28 -0.66 19.42
C LEU A 242 0.96 -1.26 20.12
N THR A 243 1.29 -2.49 19.77
CA THR A 243 2.50 -3.17 20.27
C THR A 243 3.31 -3.65 19.07
N PRO A 244 4.54 -3.13 18.88
CA PRO A 244 5.43 -3.60 17.84
C PRO A 244 5.71 -5.10 17.92
N GLY A 245 5.90 -5.73 16.75
CA GLY A 245 6.19 -7.15 16.69
C GLY A 245 6.29 -7.67 15.26
N SER A 246 6.49 -8.99 15.15
CA SER A 246 6.56 -9.70 13.87
C SER A 246 5.22 -10.38 13.57
N ILE A 247 4.82 -10.32 12.31
CA ILE A 247 3.63 -10.98 11.76
C ILE A 247 4.08 -11.88 10.61
N SER A 248 3.66 -13.14 10.61
CA SER A 248 4.01 -14.13 9.59
C SER A 248 2.77 -14.71 8.91
N VAL A 249 2.93 -15.15 7.67
CA VAL A 249 1.89 -15.93 6.98
C VAL A 249 1.57 -17.18 7.80
N GLY A 250 0.29 -17.43 8.03
CA GLY A 250 -0.21 -18.52 8.86
C GLY A 250 -0.41 -18.16 10.34
N ASP A 251 0.05 -16.99 10.80
CA ASP A 251 -0.20 -16.57 12.18
C ASP A 251 -1.70 -16.47 12.46
N ASN A 252 -2.12 -17.01 13.60
CA ASN A 252 -3.48 -16.87 14.08
C ASN A 252 -3.78 -15.43 14.51
N ILE A 253 -5.02 -15.03 14.34
CA ILE A 253 -5.55 -13.72 14.72
C ILE A 253 -6.54 -13.92 15.84
N TYR A 254 -6.26 -13.33 16.99
CA TYR A 254 -7.09 -13.39 18.17
C TYR A 254 -7.58 -11.98 18.51
N GLN A 255 -8.88 -11.83 18.64
CA GLN A 255 -9.46 -10.61 19.19
C GLN A 255 -9.16 -10.56 20.70
N ALA A 256 -8.69 -9.43 21.20
CA ALA A 256 -8.36 -9.22 22.60
C ALA A 256 -9.59 -9.06 23.49
#